data_aae85f92b291bf3d44897ff32372efaa
#
_entry.id   aae85f92b291bf3d44897ff32372efaa
#
_cell.length_a   1.000
_cell.length_b   1.000
_cell.length_c   1.000
_cell.angle_alpha   90.00
_cell.angle_beta   90.00
_cell.angle_gamma   90.00
#
_symmetry.space_group_name_H-M   'P 1'
#
loop_
_entity.id
_entity.type
_entity.pdbx_description
1 polymer ?
#
loop_
_entity_poly.entity_id
_entity_poly.type
_entity_poly.pdbx_seq_one_letter_code
_entity_poly.pdbx_strand_id
1 'polypeptide(L)'
;MSPALAWYRRLVVGAVCLIAGVGGAVTLFVWASWPWAAGWTAAALAAFAAGWLLAGRFRGSWGYAEAAEELYLTYGVLVRQLVVVPYGRMQVVDVTADLLEQALGIATVRVRTAASTADIRVVGLPLAEAVQLRDRLAARSESFSTGL
;
A
#
# COMPACT_ATOMS: atom_id res chain seq x y z
N MET A 1 -7.54 -8.61 -2.33
CA MET A 1 -7.00 -7.27 -2.60
C MET A 1 -7.33 -6.82 -4.00
N SER A 2 -7.75 -5.57 -4.18
CA SER A 2 -8.26 -5.08 -5.47
C SER A 2 -7.15 -4.84 -6.49
N PRO A 3 -7.42 -5.00 -7.80
CA PRO A 3 -6.51 -4.62 -8.87
C PRO A 3 -6.18 -3.11 -8.85
N ALA A 4 -7.05 -2.30 -8.25
CA ALA A 4 -6.90 -0.86 -8.14
C ALA A 4 -5.65 -0.44 -7.33
N LEU A 5 -5.19 -1.25 -6.37
CA LEU A 5 -3.94 -0.99 -5.63
C LEU A 5 -2.71 -0.99 -6.56
N ALA A 6 -2.65 -1.91 -7.53
CA ALA A 6 -1.57 -1.92 -8.49
C ALA A 6 -1.62 -0.70 -9.41
N TRP A 7 -2.82 -0.26 -9.80
CA TRP A 7 -3.02 0.96 -10.58
C TRP A 7 -2.63 2.22 -9.80
N TYR A 8 -3.02 2.32 -8.53
CA TYR A 8 -2.61 3.41 -7.64
C TYR A 8 -1.08 3.58 -7.64
N ARG A 9 -0.35 2.51 -7.35
CA ARG A 9 1.11 2.54 -7.32
C ARG A 9 1.74 2.85 -8.68
N ARG A 10 1.18 2.31 -9.75
CA ARG A 10 1.62 2.61 -11.13
C ARG A 10 1.43 4.07 -11.49
N LEU A 11 0.32 4.68 -11.09
CA LEU A 11 0.06 6.11 -11.31
C LEU A 11 1.05 6.98 -10.54
N VAL A 12 1.31 6.66 -9.27
CA VAL A 12 2.29 7.41 -8.46
C VAL A 12 3.69 7.29 -9.03
N VAL A 13 4.15 6.07 -9.35
CA VAL A 13 5.45 5.83 -9.99
C VAL A 13 5.53 6.55 -11.33
N GLY A 14 4.47 6.47 -12.15
CA GLY A 14 4.39 7.15 -13.44
C GLY A 14 4.53 8.66 -13.31
N ALA A 15 3.78 9.27 -12.40
CA ALA A 15 3.82 10.71 -12.17
C ALA A 15 5.21 11.18 -11.70
N VAL A 16 5.81 10.48 -10.74
CA VAL A 16 7.16 10.80 -10.23
C VAL A 16 8.22 10.67 -11.34
N CYS A 17 8.21 9.55 -12.08
CA CYS A 17 9.16 9.34 -13.17
C CYS A 17 8.98 10.34 -14.32
N LEU A 18 7.74 10.76 -14.60
CA LEU A 18 7.44 11.75 -15.63
C LEU A 18 7.98 13.13 -15.24
N ILE A 19 7.70 13.56 -14.01
CA ILE A 19 8.18 14.87 -13.50
C ILE A 19 9.72 14.88 -13.47
N ALA A 20 10.34 13.85 -12.90
CA ALA A 20 11.79 13.78 -12.80
C ALA A 20 12.46 13.61 -14.18
N GLY A 21 11.87 12.81 -15.07
CA GLY A 21 12.40 12.54 -16.41
C GLY A 21 12.35 13.77 -17.29
N VAL A 22 11.21 14.44 -17.37
CA VAL A 22 11.02 15.66 -18.18
C VAL A 22 11.83 16.82 -17.59
N GLY A 23 11.74 17.06 -16.29
CA GLY A 23 12.49 18.13 -15.63
C GLY A 23 14.00 17.98 -15.79
N GLY A 24 14.53 16.78 -15.59
CA GLY A 24 15.95 16.50 -15.78
C GLY A 24 16.40 16.58 -17.25
N ALA A 25 15.59 16.10 -18.17
CA ALA A 25 15.91 16.19 -19.61
C ALA A 25 15.95 17.64 -20.09
N VAL A 26 15.00 18.49 -19.68
CA VAL A 26 14.96 19.91 -20.04
C VAL A 26 16.16 20.66 -19.46
N THR A 27 16.50 20.44 -18.20
CA THR A 27 17.66 21.10 -17.56
C THR A 27 18.98 20.70 -18.23
N LEU A 28 19.17 19.42 -18.54
CA LEU A 28 20.39 18.97 -19.20
C LEU A 28 20.47 19.37 -20.67
N PHE A 29 19.35 19.48 -21.36
CA PHE A 29 19.31 19.98 -22.73
C PHE A 29 19.69 21.45 -22.81
N VAL A 30 19.25 22.27 -21.84
CA VAL A 30 19.53 23.71 -21.79
C VAL A 30 20.96 24.02 -21.35
N TRP A 31 21.48 23.28 -20.36
CA TRP A 31 22.74 23.65 -19.68
C TRP A 31 23.94 22.79 -20.04
N ALA A 32 23.75 21.56 -20.54
CA ALA A 32 24.87 20.68 -20.83
C ALA A 32 25.02 20.43 -22.34
N SER A 33 24.41 19.38 -22.83
CA SER A 33 24.40 19.04 -24.27
C SER A 33 23.42 17.89 -24.51
N TRP A 34 23.03 17.73 -25.77
CA TRP A 34 22.04 16.71 -26.16
C TRP A 34 22.41 15.25 -25.75
N PRO A 35 23.68 14.79 -25.77
CA PRO A 35 23.96 13.41 -25.35
C PRO A 35 23.69 13.15 -23.87
N TRP A 36 23.90 14.14 -23.00
CA TRP A 36 23.54 14.01 -21.57
C TRP A 36 22.04 13.99 -21.35
N ALA A 37 21.27 14.76 -22.10
CA ALA A 37 19.82 14.72 -22.08
C ALA A 37 19.30 13.35 -22.57
N ALA A 38 19.88 12.79 -23.61
CA ALA A 38 19.54 11.45 -24.11
C ALA A 38 19.84 10.35 -23.09
N GLY A 39 21.01 10.41 -22.42
CA GLY A 39 21.37 9.47 -21.34
C GLY A 39 20.39 9.54 -20.17
N TRP A 40 19.99 10.74 -19.76
CA TRP A 40 19.02 10.93 -18.69
C TRP A 40 17.63 10.37 -19.03
N THR A 41 17.15 10.64 -20.26
CA THR A 41 15.85 10.09 -20.70
C THR A 41 15.85 8.57 -20.75
N ALA A 42 16.95 7.96 -21.22
CA ALA A 42 17.09 6.51 -21.20
C ALA A 42 17.07 5.95 -19.78
N ALA A 43 17.78 6.57 -18.85
CA ALA A 43 17.78 6.18 -17.43
C ALA A 43 16.39 6.34 -16.78
N ALA A 44 15.68 7.44 -17.08
CA ALA A 44 14.33 7.68 -16.59
C ALA A 44 13.32 6.63 -17.11
N LEU A 45 13.42 6.25 -18.38
CA LEU A 45 12.61 5.19 -18.97
C LEU A 45 12.89 3.82 -18.35
N ALA A 46 14.16 3.49 -18.10
CA ALA A 46 14.54 2.26 -17.42
C ALA A 46 14.00 2.21 -15.98
N ALA A 47 14.12 3.31 -15.25
CA ALA A 47 13.55 3.45 -13.89
C ALA A 47 12.02 3.33 -13.89
N PHE A 48 11.36 3.93 -14.87
CA PHE A 48 9.91 3.80 -15.05
C PHE A 48 9.51 2.34 -15.31
N ALA A 49 10.18 1.64 -16.22
CA ALA A 49 9.89 0.25 -16.54
C ALA A 49 10.10 -0.66 -15.31
N ALA A 50 11.22 -0.48 -14.61
CA ALA A 50 11.50 -1.22 -13.37
C ALA A 50 10.44 -0.95 -12.30
N GLY A 51 10.08 0.31 -12.06
CA GLY A 51 9.04 0.71 -11.11
C GLY A 51 7.66 0.16 -11.47
N TRP A 52 7.33 0.13 -12.76
CA TRP A 52 6.08 -0.44 -13.25
C TRP A 52 5.96 -1.94 -13.00
N LEU A 53 7.04 -2.68 -13.27
CA LEU A 53 7.11 -4.13 -13.02
C LEU A 53 7.05 -4.43 -11.52
N LEU A 54 7.83 -3.69 -10.71
CA LEU A 54 7.82 -3.84 -9.25
C LEU A 54 6.44 -3.52 -8.65
N ALA A 55 5.78 -2.45 -9.11
CA ALA A 55 4.44 -2.11 -8.66
C ALA A 55 3.42 -3.25 -8.90
N GLY A 56 3.57 -3.98 -10.00
CA GLY A 56 2.77 -5.17 -10.28
C GLY A 56 3.05 -6.32 -9.30
N ARG A 57 4.29 -6.55 -8.93
CA ARG A 57 4.69 -7.60 -7.97
C ARG A 57 4.21 -7.32 -6.55
N PHE A 58 4.14 -6.07 -6.15
CA PHE A 58 3.65 -5.67 -4.82
C PHE A 58 2.21 -6.11 -4.52
N ARG A 59 1.38 -6.27 -5.55
CA ARG A 59 0.00 -6.74 -5.39
C ARG A 59 -0.08 -8.14 -4.76
N GLY A 60 0.79 -9.06 -5.16
CA GLY A 60 0.79 -10.45 -4.69
C GLY A 60 1.47 -10.66 -3.33
N SER A 61 2.10 -9.63 -2.77
CA SER A 61 2.88 -9.75 -1.53
C SER A 61 2.11 -9.42 -0.26
N TRP A 62 0.87 -8.95 -0.39
CA TRP A 62 -0.01 -8.61 0.73
C TRP A 62 -1.14 -9.61 0.82
N GLY A 63 -1.40 -10.13 2.02
CA GLY A 63 -2.51 -11.02 2.29
C GLY A 63 -2.99 -10.86 3.73
N TYR A 64 -4.27 -11.13 3.97
CA TYR A 64 -4.80 -11.26 5.32
C TYR A 64 -5.67 -12.51 5.40
N ALA A 65 -5.72 -13.11 6.58
CA ALA A 65 -6.61 -14.23 6.88
C ALA A 65 -7.16 -14.04 8.30
N GLU A 66 -8.48 -14.20 8.42
CA GLU A 66 -9.18 -14.15 9.70
C GLU A 66 -9.28 -15.57 10.26
N ALA A 67 -8.69 -15.82 11.43
CA ALA A 67 -8.89 -17.02 12.20
C ALA A 67 -9.91 -16.79 13.34
N ALA A 68 -10.16 -17.80 14.16
CA ALA A 68 -11.16 -17.72 15.22
C ALA A 68 -10.79 -16.68 16.30
N GLU A 69 -9.51 -16.62 16.69
CA GLU A 69 -9.03 -15.78 17.81
C GLU A 69 -7.99 -14.74 17.38
N GLU A 70 -7.48 -14.82 16.14
CA GLU A 70 -6.36 -14.03 15.67
C GLU A 70 -6.53 -13.59 14.22
N LEU A 71 -5.98 -12.42 13.88
CA LEU A 71 -5.84 -11.91 12.52
C LEU A 71 -4.41 -12.18 12.03
N TYR A 72 -4.28 -12.91 10.93
CA TYR A 72 -3.01 -13.15 10.25
C TYR A 72 -2.82 -12.14 9.14
N LEU A 73 -1.70 -11.45 9.14
CA LEU A 73 -1.31 -10.50 8.11
C LEU A 73 0.03 -10.88 7.53
N THR A 74 0.07 -11.05 6.22
CA THR A 74 1.31 -11.30 5.50
C THR A 74 1.61 -10.11 4.61
N TYR A 75 2.80 -9.55 4.73
CA TYR A 75 3.26 -8.48 3.85
C TYR A 75 4.76 -8.58 3.58
N GLY A 76 5.18 -7.97 2.48
CA GLY A 76 6.57 -7.89 2.05
C GLY A 76 6.84 -8.57 0.71
N VAL A 77 7.69 -7.95 -0.12
CA VAL A 77 8.06 -8.43 -1.45
C VAL A 77 9.37 -9.22 -1.42
N LEU A 78 10.36 -8.67 -0.75
CA LEU A 78 11.69 -9.28 -0.62
C LEU A 78 11.78 -10.14 0.65
N VAL A 79 11.28 -9.63 1.75
CA VAL A 79 11.18 -10.34 3.03
C VAL A 79 9.70 -10.42 3.39
N ARG A 80 9.17 -11.62 3.44
CA ARG A 80 7.79 -11.85 3.89
C ARG A 80 7.74 -11.80 5.40
N GLN A 81 6.91 -10.93 5.92
CA GLN A 81 6.61 -10.84 7.34
C GLN A 81 5.20 -11.37 7.58
N LEU A 82 5.06 -12.24 8.57
CA LEU A 82 3.79 -12.71 9.09
C LEU A 82 3.57 -12.06 10.45
N VAL A 83 2.52 -11.27 10.55
CA VAL A 83 2.11 -10.66 11.81
C VAL A 83 0.81 -11.29 12.26
N VAL A 84 0.81 -11.75 13.50
CA VAL A 84 -0.35 -12.36 14.15
C VAL A 84 -0.87 -11.40 15.20
N VAL A 85 -2.15 -11.05 15.10
CA VAL A 85 -2.79 -10.06 15.98
C VAL A 85 -3.97 -10.70 16.68
N PRO A 86 -3.87 -10.99 17.99
CA PRO A 86 -5.00 -11.45 18.78
C PRO A 86 -6.09 -10.37 18.88
N TYR A 87 -7.36 -10.73 18.66
CA TYR A 87 -8.49 -9.77 18.70
C TYR A 87 -8.61 -9.07 20.05
N GLY A 88 -8.35 -9.76 21.16
CA GLY A 88 -8.40 -9.17 22.50
C GLY A 88 -7.33 -8.10 22.79
N ARG A 89 -6.36 -7.89 21.90
CA ARG A 89 -5.34 -6.83 22.00
C ARG A 89 -5.55 -5.68 21.03
N MET A 90 -6.58 -5.74 20.19
CA MET A 90 -6.94 -4.64 19.30
C MET A 90 -7.59 -3.51 20.09
N GLN A 91 -7.11 -2.29 19.88
CA GLN A 91 -7.64 -1.10 20.56
C GLN A 91 -8.52 -0.26 19.65
N VAL A 92 -8.05 -0.01 18.44
CA VAL A 92 -8.76 0.84 17.46
C VAL A 92 -8.62 0.22 16.09
N VAL A 93 -9.74 0.14 15.38
CA VAL A 93 -9.79 -0.28 13.98
C VAL A 93 -10.40 0.85 13.17
N ASP A 94 -9.58 1.50 12.34
CA ASP A 94 -9.97 2.64 11.51
C ASP A 94 -9.89 2.31 10.03
N VAL A 95 -10.75 2.93 9.23
CA VAL A 95 -10.67 2.92 7.77
C VAL A 95 -10.22 4.29 7.31
N THR A 96 -9.13 4.33 6.56
CA THR A 96 -8.61 5.56 5.96
C THR A 96 -8.51 5.39 4.45
N ALA A 97 -8.84 6.44 3.71
CA ALA A 97 -8.62 6.50 2.28
C ALA A 97 -8.12 7.90 1.94
N ASP A 98 -7.00 7.99 1.24
CA ASP A 98 -6.55 9.27 0.70
C ASP A 98 -7.33 9.63 -0.59
N LEU A 99 -7.06 10.81 -1.14
CA LEU A 99 -7.80 11.31 -2.31
C LEU A 99 -7.71 10.38 -3.52
N LEU A 100 -6.54 9.80 -3.77
CA LEU A 100 -6.35 8.85 -4.88
C LEU A 100 -6.98 7.49 -4.57
N GLU A 101 -6.89 7.03 -3.34
CA GLU A 101 -7.57 5.81 -2.89
C GLU A 101 -9.08 5.93 -3.04
N GLN A 102 -9.66 7.09 -2.67
CA GLN A 102 -11.08 7.38 -2.85
C GLN A 102 -11.47 7.39 -4.33
N ALA A 103 -10.69 8.03 -5.19
CA ALA A 103 -10.95 8.05 -6.63
C ALA A 103 -10.91 6.66 -7.27
N LEU A 104 -10.10 5.75 -6.73
CA LEU A 104 -9.98 4.36 -7.18
C LEU A 104 -10.93 3.39 -6.44
N GLY A 105 -11.75 3.88 -5.50
CA GLY A 105 -12.69 3.09 -4.73
C GLY A 105 -12.04 2.08 -3.79
N ILE A 106 -10.82 2.38 -3.32
CA ILE A 106 -10.06 1.55 -2.39
C ILE A 106 -9.82 2.29 -1.07
N ALA A 107 -9.57 1.52 0.00
CA ALA A 107 -9.26 2.05 1.31
C ALA A 107 -8.24 1.17 2.04
N THR A 108 -7.65 1.73 3.08
CA THR A 108 -6.71 1.07 3.97
C THR A 108 -7.33 0.93 5.35
N VAL A 109 -7.39 -0.30 5.86
CA VAL A 109 -7.80 -0.59 7.25
C VAL A 109 -6.56 -0.51 8.14
N ARG A 110 -6.62 0.32 9.18
CA ARG A 110 -5.58 0.46 10.21
C ARG A 110 -6.03 -0.19 11.49
N VAL A 111 -5.18 -1.04 12.04
CA VAL A 111 -5.41 -1.70 13.33
C VAL A 111 -4.33 -1.27 14.29
N ARG A 112 -4.73 -0.67 15.40
CA ARG A 112 -3.84 -0.35 16.53
C ARG A 112 -3.98 -1.39 17.60
N THR A 113 -2.85 -1.85 18.12
CA THR A 113 -2.80 -2.82 19.20
C THR A 113 -2.06 -2.26 20.40
N ALA A 114 -2.43 -2.71 21.61
CA ALA A 114 -1.74 -2.32 22.84
C ALA A 114 -0.29 -2.82 22.93
N ALA A 115 0.07 -3.82 22.13
CA ALA A 115 1.37 -4.50 22.19
C ALA A 115 2.39 -3.98 21.17
N SER A 116 2.01 -3.12 20.25
CA SER A 116 2.89 -2.63 19.17
C SER A 116 2.81 -1.12 19.04
N THR A 117 3.97 -0.47 18.97
CA THR A 117 4.10 0.95 18.64
C THR A 117 3.83 1.24 17.15
N ALA A 118 3.73 0.22 16.32
CA ALA A 118 3.49 0.35 14.89
C ALA A 118 2.03 0.02 14.54
N ASP A 119 1.39 0.91 13.79
CA ASP A 119 0.07 0.66 13.21
C ASP A 119 0.15 -0.48 12.18
N ILE A 120 -0.69 -1.46 12.33
CA ILE A 120 -0.85 -2.54 11.35
C ILE A 120 -1.82 -2.05 10.27
N ARG A 121 -1.47 -2.25 9.00
CA ARG A 121 -2.26 -1.74 7.87
C ARG A 121 -2.60 -2.85 6.89
N VAL A 122 -3.86 -2.93 6.52
CA VAL A 122 -4.35 -3.76 5.40
C VAL A 122 -4.69 -2.82 4.26
N VAL A 123 -3.83 -2.74 3.26
CA VAL A 123 -3.91 -1.77 2.17
C VAL A 123 -4.65 -2.31 0.94
N GLY A 124 -5.32 -1.43 0.21
CA GLY A 124 -5.87 -1.71 -1.11
C GLY A 124 -7.08 -2.63 -1.11
N LEU A 125 -7.91 -2.55 -0.10
CA LEU A 125 -9.23 -3.18 -0.07
C LEU A 125 -10.25 -2.30 -0.82
N PRO A 126 -11.24 -2.89 -1.53
CA PRO A 126 -12.40 -2.15 -1.96
C PRO A 126 -13.06 -1.47 -0.75
N LEU A 127 -13.55 -0.25 -0.90
CA LEU A 127 -14.10 0.54 0.21
C LEU A 127 -15.18 -0.24 1.00
N ALA A 128 -16.09 -0.93 0.29
CA ALA A 128 -17.12 -1.74 0.92
C ALA A 128 -16.54 -2.90 1.76
N GLU A 129 -15.50 -3.57 1.24
CA GLU A 129 -14.82 -4.66 1.94
C GLU A 129 -14.04 -4.15 3.16
N ALA A 130 -13.41 -2.97 3.04
CA ALA A 130 -12.70 -2.32 4.14
C ALA A 130 -13.64 -1.97 5.31
N VAL A 131 -14.82 -1.43 5.02
CA VAL A 131 -15.84 -1.14 6.03
C VAL A 131 -16.34 -2.43 6.69
N GLN A 132 -16.67 -3.46 5.90
CA GLN A 132 -17.10 -4.74 6.44
C GLN A 132 -16.02 -5.40 7.30
N LEU A 133 -14.75 -5.34 6.87
CA LEU A 133 -13.63 -5.88 7.65
C LEU A 133 -13.49 -5.14 8.97
N ARG A 134 -13.55 -3.81 8.97
CA ARG A 134 -13.53 -3.00 10.20
C ARG A 134 -14.64 -3.43 11.16
N ASP A 135 -15.87 -3.55 10.66
CA ASP A 135 -17.02 -3.88 11.51
C ASP A 135 -16.90 -5.29 12.12
N ARG A 136 -16.42 -6.26 11.33
CA ARG A 136 -16.14 -7.61 11.84
C ARG A 136 -15.04 -7.62 12.89
N LEU A 137 -13.93 -6.90 12.65
CA LEU A 137 -12.82 -6.83 13.60
C LEU A 137 -13.22 -6.11 14.89
N ALA A 138 -14.00 -5.02 14.81
CA ALA A 138 -14.53 -4.32 15.97
C ALA A 138 -15.45 -5.21 16.80
N ALA A 139 -16.42 -5.88 16.17
CA ALA A 139 -17.32 -6.78 16.86
C ALA A 139 -16.59 -7.93 17.56
N ARG A 140 -15.57 -8.50 16.91
CA ARG A 140 -14.73 -9.55 17.53
C ARG A 140 -13.90 -9.01 18.70
N SER A 141 -13.27 -7.83 18.55
CA SER A 141 -12.49 -7.24 19.64
C SER A 141 -13.36 -6.96 20.88
N GLU A 142 -14.60 -6.51 20.69
CA GLU A 142 -15.57 -6.30 21.78
C GLU A 142 -15.97 -7.62 22.43
N SER A 143 -16.25 -8.67 21.65
CA SER A 143 -16.63 -9.99 22.20
C SER A 143 -15.54 -10.60 23.05
N PHE A 144 -14.27 -10.44 22.67
CA PHE A 144 -13.12 -10.92 23.44
C PHE A 144 -12.82 -10.04 24.68
N SER A 145 -13.15 -8.75 24.64
CA SER A 145 -12.99 -7.85 25.80
C SER A 145 -14.09 -8.03 26.83
N THR A 146 -15.29 -8.44 26.41
CA THR A 146 -16.47 -8.60 27.29
C THR A 146 -16.64 -10.06 27.77
N GLY A 147 -15.94 -11.00 27.14
CA GLY A 147 -16.01 -12.45 27.47
C GLY A 147 -15.19 -12.86 28.67
N LEU A 148 -14.86 -11.94 29.53
CA LEU A 148 -14.41 -12.10 30.89
C LEU A 148 -15.54 -11.67 31.83
#